data_7c9634b4d6d4b9c7205bc9c3c89b9cd8
#
_entry.id   7c9634b4d6d4b9c7205bc9c3c89b9cd8
#
_cell.length_a   1.000
_cell.length_b   1.000
_cell.length_c   1.000
_cell.angle_alpha   90.00
_cell.angle_beta   90.00
_cell.angle_gamma   90.00
#
_symmetry.space_group_name_H-M   'P 1'
#
loop_
_entity.id
_entity.type
_entity.pdbx_description
1 polymer ?
#
loop_
_entity_poly.entity_id
_entity_poly.type
_entity_poly.pdbx_seq_one_letter_code
_entity_poly.pdbx_strand_id
1 'polypeptide(L)'
;MACSYPEGKEYNSMSDPDSSRIVLDNWPTPVVFSDFQYGRDVFAGRAVAESGGKSPGVDVYAGGLPARAEIRRNPAWYLRNGFGLAGRAAWDQTAVLIAVRGTEPYFNVSRGAYRMVGSDGENEWVPDAENGPHLRVTEKVPKTDVARIIDGLMLRPPRR
;
A
#
# COMPACT_ATOMS: atom_id res chain seq x y z
N MET A 1 -2.26 -2.18 5.64
CA MET A 1 -2.31 -0.75 5.29
C MET A 1 -3.57 -0.16 5.88
N ALA A 2 -3.47 0.97 6.52
CA ALA A 2 -4.56 1.77 7.04
C ALA A 2 -4.10 3.23 6.98
N CYS A 3 -5.00 4.16 7.13
CA CYS A 3 -4.77 5.59 7.19
C CYS A 3 -4.45 6.26 5.85
N SER A 4 -4.95 7.47 5.74
CA SER A 4 -4.69 8.42 4.65
C SER A 4 -3.74 9.52 5.13
N TYR A 5 -2.92 10.04 4.22
CA TYR A 5 -1.99 11.14 4.50
C TYR A 5 -2.35 12.39 3.66
N PRO A 6 -2.31 13.61 4.21
CA PRO A 6 -2.04 13.91 5.63
C PRO A 6 -3.23 13.64 6.53
N GLU A 7 -4.40 13.55 5.97
CA GLU A 7 -5.68 13.27 6.62
C GLU A 7 -6.64 12.55 5.66
N GLY A 8 -7.73 12.01 6.16
CA GLY A 8 -8.80 11.45 5.36
C GLY A 8 -9.35 10.14 5.88
N LYS A 9 -10.17 9.51 5.06
CA LYS A 9 -10.83 8.23 5.35
C LYS A 9 -10.26 7.15 4.44
N GLU A 10 -9.73 6.11 5.05
CA GLU A 10 -9.25 4.93 4.34
C GLU A 10 -10.21 3.76 4.63
N TYR A 11 -10.44 2.90 3.65
CA TYR A 11 -11.45 1.86 3.69
C TYR A 11 -11.36 0.97 4.94
N ASN A 12 -10.17 0.50 5.30
CA ASN A 12 -10.01 -0.37 6.46
C ASN A 12 -10.30 0.38 7.77
N SER A 13 -9.86 1.64 7.88
CA SER A 13 -10.15 2.48 9.04
C SER A 13 -11.65 2.81 9.15
N MET A 14 -12.34 2.99 8.01
CA MET A 14 -13.80 3.20 8.00
C MET A 14 -14.59 1.92 8.31
N SER A 15 -14.05 0.76 7.98
CA SER A 15 -14.75 -0.53 8.17
C SER A 15 -14.90 -0.87 9.65
N ASP A 16 -13.94 -0.49 10.48
CA ASP A 16 -13.99 -0.63 11.94
C ASP A 16 -13.15 0.47 12.61
N PRO A 17 -13.76 1.66 12.82
CA PRO A 17 -13.05 2.80 13.38
C PRO A 17 -12.58 2.58 14.83
N ASP A 18 -13.36 1.86 15.63
CA ASP A 18 -13.04 1.63 17.04
C ASP A 18 -11.83 0.70 17.17
N SER A 19 -11.82 -0.41 16.44
CA SER A 19 -10.65 -1.30 16.41
C SER A 19 -9.41 -0.59 15.84
N SER A 20 -9.58 0.22 14.81
CA SER A 20 -8.49 1.02 14.25
C SER A 20 -7.90 1.99 15.26
N ARG A 21 -8.74 2.67 16.03
CA ARG A 21 -8.31 3.54 17.13
C ARG A 21 -7.52 2.77 18.19
N ILE A 22 -8.06 1.64 18.65
CA ILE A 22 -7.40 0.80 19.66
C ILE A 22 -5.99 0.40 19.20
N VAL A 23 -5.85 -0.02 17.93
CA VAL A 23 -4.56 -0.41 17.38
C VAL A 23 -3.60 0.78 17.30
N LEU A 24 -4.04 1.93 16.78
CA LEU A 24 -3.18 3.12 16.67
C LEU A 24 -2.70 3.63 18.02
N ASP A 25 -3.57 3.61 19.03
CA ASP A 25 -3.28 4.19 20.34
C ASP A 25 -2.50 3.23 21.26
N ASN A 26 -2.61 1.91 21.06
CA ASN A 26 -2.13 0.94 22.04
C ASN A 26 -1.14 -0.10 21.50
N TRP A 27 -0.76 -0.06 20.23
CA TRP A 27 0.18 -1.05 19.69
C TRP A 27 1.55 -0.92 20.36
N PRO A 28 2.09 -2.01 20.96
CA PRO A 28 3.23 -1.90 21.87
C PRO A 28 4.58 -1.71 21.20
N THR A 29 4.64 -1.81 19.87
CA THR A 29 5.89 -1.67 19.11
C THR A 29 5.73 -0.58 18.03
N PRO A 30 6.82 -0.04 17.50
CA PRO A 30 6.73 0.89 16.37
C PRO A 30 5.97 0.29 15.19
N VAL A 31 5.04 1.05 14.63
CA VAL A 31 4.27 0.66 13.44
C VAL A 31 4.77 1.44 12.24
N VAL A 32 5.08 0.74 11.15
CA VAL A 32 5.51 1.36 9.89
C VAL A 32 4.35 1.38 8.91
N PHE A 33 3.98 2.57 8.46
CA PHE A 33 2.88 2.77 7.52
C PHE A 33 3.40 2.99 6.10
N SER A 34 2.92 2.18 5.15
CA SER A 34 2.75 2.57 3.76
C SER A 34 1.30 3.02 3.61
N ASP A 35 1.07 4.33 3.72
CA ASP A 35 -0.28 4.88 3.70
C ASP A 35 -1.01 4.69 2.36
N PHE A 36 -2.30 5.03 2.35
CA PHE A 36 -3.14 4.89 1.16
C PHE A 36 -2.52 5.57 -0.07
N GLN A 37 -2.04 6.80 0.08
CA GLN A 37 -1.51 7.60 -1.02
C GLN A 37 -0.22 7.01 -1.58
N TYR A 38 0.66 6.50 -0.71
CA TYR A 38 1.89 5.88 -1.17
C TYR A 38 1.62 4.60 -1.96
N GLY A 39 0.88 3.66 -1.38
CA GLY A 39 0.61 2.37 -2.00
C GLY A 39 -0.27 2.46 -3.25
N ARG A 40 -1.19 3.44 -3.31
CA ARG A 40 -2.03 3.72 -4.49
C ARG A 40 -1.20 3.98 -5.74
N ASP A 41 -0.08 4.67 -5.59
CA ASP A 41 0.74 5.11 -6.72
C ASP A 41 1.85 4.10 -7.10
N VAL A 42 1.99 3.00 -6.35
CA VAL A 42 2.87 1.88 -6.70
C VAL A 42 2.08 0.87 -7.52
N PHE A 43 2.21 0.89 -8.83
CA PHE A 43 1.50 -0.03 -9.73
C PHE A 43 2.34 -1.26 -10.04
N ALA A 44 2.04 -2.38 -9.40
CA ALA A 44 2.71 -3.67 -9.60
C ALA A 44 1.76 -4.74 -10.15
N GLY A 45 2.29 -5.88 -10.56
CA GLY A 45 1.53 -7.04 -11.02
C GLY A 45 1.42 -7.17 -12.54
N ARG A 46 1.82 -6.16 -13.32
CA ARG A 46 1.78 -6.24 -14.78
C ARG A 46 2.70 -7.33 -15.32
N ALA A 47 3.95 -7.33 -14.91
CA ALA A 47 4.92 -8.33 -15.36
C ALA A 47 4.50 -9.74 -14.93
N VAL A 48 3.85 -9.87 -13.76
CA VAL A 48 3.30 -11.13 -13.27
C VAL A 48 2.17 -11.61 -14.18
N ALA A 49 1.20 -10.74 -14.51
CA ALA A 49 0.10 -11.07 -15.42
C ALA A 49 0.57 -11.46 -16.83
N GLU A 50 1.62 -10.80 -17.32
CA GLU A 50 2.17 -11.02 -18.66
C GLU A 50 3.13 -12.23 -18.73
N SER A 51 3.56 -12.77 -17.60
CA SER A 51 4.54 -13.86 -17.57
C SER A 51 4.03 -15.19 -18.14
N GLY A 52 2.71 -15.39 -18.19
CA GLY A 52 2.08 -16.64 -18.63
C GLY A 52 2.41 -17.86 -17.75
N GLY A 53 3.05 -17.66 -16.61
CA GLY A 53 3.45 -18.69 -15.68
C GLY A 53 2.28 -19.28 -14.90
N LYS A 54 2.51 -20.45 -14.29
CA LYS A 54 1.55 -21.09 -13.39
C LYS A 54 1.85 -20.65 -11.95
N SER A 55 1.35 -19.51 -11.53
CA SER A 55 1.44 -19.08 -10.14
C SER A 55 0.12 -18.44 -9.69
N PRO A 56 -0.23 -18.50 -8.40
CA PRO A 56 -1.41 -17.82 -7.88
C PRO A 56 -1.39 -16.33 -8.17
N GLY A 57 -0.23 -15.70 -8.24
CA GLY A 57 -0.07 -14.31 -8.62
C GLY A 57 -0.55 -14.03 -10.05
N VAL A 58 -0.27 -14.92 -11.00
CA VAL A 58 -0.75 -14.78 -12.39
C VAL A 58 -2.26 -14.82 -12.42
N ASP A 59 -2.89 -15.78 -11.73
CA ASP A 59 -4.34 -15.89 -11.69
C ASP A 59 -5.01 -14.64 -11.10
N VAL A 60 -4.45 -14.11 -9.99
CA VAL A 60 -4.95 -12.88 -9.37
C VAL A 60 -4.79 -11.66 -10.28
N TYR A 61 -3.62 -11.45 -10.85
CA TYR A 61 -3.36 -10.24 -11.65
C TYR A 61 -3.91 -10.30 -13.06
N ALA A 62 -3.99 -11.47 -13.67
CA ALA A 62 -4.60 -11.64 -15.00
C ALA A 62 -6.13 -11.74 -14.94
N GLY A 63 -6.67 -12.46 -13.95
CA GLY A 63 -8.10 -12.71 -13.81
C GLY A 63 -8.83 -11.77 -12.87
N GLY A 64 -8.17 -11.26 -11.84
CA GLY A 64 -8.74 -10.36 -10.83
C GLY A 64 -8.67 -8.88 -11.18
N LEU A 65 -7.93 -8.49 -12.22
CA LEU A 65 -7.97 -7.12 -12.73
C LEU A 65 -9.26 -6.89 -13.50
N PRO A 66 -9.94 -5.75 -13.31
CA PRO A 66 -11.02 -5.35 -14.21
C PRO A 66 -10.56 -5.47 -15.65
N ALA A 67 -11.40 -6.03 -16.53
CA ALA A 67 -11.06 -6.14 -17.92
C ALA A 67 -10.60 -4.78 -18.45
N ARG A 68 -9.52 -4.75 -19.25
CA ARG A 68 -8.97 -3.49 -19.80
C ARG A 68 -10.03 -2.62 -20.46
N ALA A 69 -11.09 -3.25 -21.02
CA ALA A 69 -12.23 -2.54 -21.57
C ALA A 69 -13.02 -1.75 -20.52
N GLU A 70 -13.18 -2.28 -19.30
CA GLU A 70 -13.88 -1.60 -18.21
C GLU A 70 -13.08 -0.42 -17.68
N ILE A 71 -11.76 -0.56 -17.54
CA ILE A 71 -10.86 0.55 -17.18
C ILE A 71 -10.96 1.67 -18.20
N ARG A 72 -11.03 1.34 -19.51
CA ARG A 72 -11.16 2.32 -20.58
C ARG A 72 -12.53 3.03 -20.58
N ARG A 73 -13.59 2.38 -20.11
CA ARG A 73 -14.94 2.99 -20.02
C ARG A 73 -15.03 4.03 -18.91
N ASN A 74 -14.34 3.82 -17.80
CA ASN A 74 -14.35 4.73 -16.67
C ASN A 74 -12.96 4.87 -16.01
N PRO A 75 -11.99 5.42 -16.77
CA PRO A 75 -10.60 5.46 -16.33
C PRO A 75 -10.41 6.26 -15.03
N ALA A 76 -11.17 7.34 -14.86
CA ALA A 76 -11.04 8.19 -13.66
C ALA A 76 -11.42 7.46 -12.38
N TRP A 77 -12.47 6.63 -12.43
CA TRP A 77 -12.90 5.84 -11.28
C TRP A 77 -11.88 4.75 -10.95
N TYR A 78 -11.43 4.00 -11.97
CA TYR A 78 -10.49 2.91 -11.75
C TYR A 78 -9.14 3.41 -11.24
N LEU A 79 -8.59 4.49 -11.81
CA LEU A 79 -7.34 5.09 -11.34
C LEU A 79 -7.46 5.60 -9.90
N ARG A 80 -8.58 6.25 -9.55
CA ARG A 80 -8.83 6.72 -8.19
C ARG A 80 -8.86 5.57 -7.18
N ASN A 81 -9.34 4.41 -7.59
CA ASN A 81 -9.44 3.21 -6.75
C ASN A 81 -8.25 2.25 -6.93
N GLY A 82 -7.12 2.74 -7.43
CA GLY A 82 -5.87 1.98 -7.46
C GLY A 82 -5.77 0.93 -8.58
N PHE A 83 -6.56 1.06 -9.64
CA PHE A 83 -6.49 0.20 -10.83
C PHE A 83 -5.92 0.97 -12.00
N GLY A 84 -5.11 0.33 -12.82
CA GLY A 84 -4.55 0.92 -14.03
C GLY A 84 -4.20 -0.10 -15.09
N LEU A 85 -3.99 0.36 -16.32
CA LEU A 85 -3.59 -0.50 -17.43
C LEU A 85 -2.18 -1.10 -17.26
N ALA A 86 -1.36 -0.47 -16.40
CA ALA A 86 0.02 -0.87 -16.14
C ALA A 86 0.17 -1.78 -14.89
N GLY A 87 -0.93 -2.18 -14.25
CA GLY A 87 -0.93 -2.99 -13.03
C GLY A 87 -2.04 -2.57 -12.08
N ARG A 88 -1.88 -2.89 -10.82
CA ARG A 88 -2.79 -2.52 -9.72
C ARG A 88 -1.99 -1.85 -8.61
N ALA A 89 -2.62 -0.97 -7.87
CA ALA A 89 -2.04 -0.41 -6.66
C ALA A 89 -1.59 -1.52 -5.70
N ALA A 90 -0.37 -1.41 -5.21
CA ALA A 90 0.34 -2.45 -4.49
C ALA A 90 0.51 -2.09 -3.01
N TRP A 91 -0.60 -1.79 -2.32
CA TRP A 91 -0.59 -1.43 -0.90
C TRP A 91 0.02 -2.53 -0.03
N ASP A 92 -0.53 -3.74 -0.14
CA ASP A 92 -0.14 -4.86 0.71
C ASP A 92 1.25 -5.38 0.34
N GLN A 93 1.57 -5.44 -0.94
CA GLN A 93 2.89 -5.86 -1.42
C GLN A 93 3.99 -4.89 -0.96
N THR A 94 3.70 -3.58 -0.91
CA THR A 94 4.61 -2.59 -0.36
C THR A 94 4.83 -2.81 1.14
N ALA A 95 3.77 -3.08 1.90
CA ALA A 95 3.87 -3.41 3.32
C ALA A 95 4.69 -4.69 3.56
N VAL A 96 4.47 -5.73 2.75
CA VAL A 96 5.25 -6.98 2.81
C VAL A 96 6.72 -6.73 2.46
N LEU A 97 7.02 -5.92 1.45
CA LEU A 97 8.39 -5.56 1.10
C LEU A 97 9.12 -4.91 2.29
N ILE A 98 8.46 -3.97 2.98
CA ILE A 98 8.98 -3.30 4.17
C ILE A 98 9.19 -4.31 5.31
N ALA A 99 8.20 -5.16 5.58
CA ALA A 99 8.25 -6.12 6.67
C ALA A 99 9.39 -7.14 6.51
N VAL A 100 9.69 -7.56 5.27
CA VAL A 100 10.69 -8.60 5.00
C VAL A 100 12.09 -8.02 4.79
N ARG A 101 12.21 -6.82 4.21
CA ARG A 101 13.50 -6.25 3.81
C ARG A 101 13.88 -4.94 4.51
N GLY A 102 12.99 -4.42 5.34
CA GLY A 102 13.16 -3.11 5.96
C GLY A 102 12.83 -1.97 4.99
N THR A 103 13.00 -0.77 5.49
CA THR A 103 12.76 0.45 4.71
C THR A 103 13.93 0.79 3.79
N GLU A 104 15.16 0.51 4.21
CA GLU A 104 16.34 0.71 3.38
C GLU A 104 16.54 -0.43 2.36
N PRO A 105 16.98 -0.13 1.15
CA PRO A 105 17.34 1.19 0.59
C PRO A 105 16.15 1.90 -0.11
N TYR A 106 14.91 1.42 0.05
CA TYR A 106 13.78 1.74 -0.81
C TYR A 106 13.04 3.01 -0.42
N PHE A 107 12.98 3.30 0.88
CA PHE A 107 12.10 4.33 1.45
C PHE A 107 12.87 5.25 2.39
N ASN A 108 12.50 6.52 2.39
CA ASN A 108 12.73 7.39 3.52
C ASN A 108 11.65 7.14 4.58
N VAL A 109 11.92 7.56 5.82
CA VAL A 109 10.99 7.37 6.94
C VAL A 109 10.82 8.70 7.65
N SER A 110 9.57 9.08 7.93
CA SER A 110 9.23 10.18 8.83
C SER A 110 8.54 9.64 10.07
N ARG A 111 8.84 10.25 11.23
CA ARG A 111 8.25 9.90 12.52
C ARG A 111 7.08 10.81 12.84
N GLY A 112 6.07 10.27 13.52
CA GLY A 112 4.87 10.99 13.92
C GLY A 112 3.83 10.04 14.52
N ALA A 113 2.57 10.45 14.45
CA ALA A 113 1.44 9.63 14.87
C ALA A 113 0.27 9.75 13.91
N TYR A 114 -0.29 8.63 13.46
CA TYR A 114 -1.65 8.61 12.96
C TYR A 114 -2.62 8.56 14.15
N ARG A 115 -3.65 9.42 14.09
CA ARG A 115 -4.71 9.48 15.08
C ARG A 115 -6.06 9.41 14.40
N MET A 116 -6.99 8.70 15.03
CA MET A 116 -8.38 8.69 14.57
C MET A 116 -9.07 9.98 15.02
N VAL A 117 -9.68 10.67 14.07
CA VAL A 117 -10.47 11.89 14.28
C VAL A 117 -11.94 11.50 14.17
N GLY A 118 -12.74 11.76 15.19
CA GLY A 118 -14.16 11.38 15.16
C GLY A 118 -14.40 9.86 15.26
N SER A 119 -15.60 9.42 14.87
CA SER A 119 -16.08 8.03 15.01
C SER A 119 -16.30 7.31 13.68
N ASP A 120 -15.97 7.93 12.55
CA ASP A 120 -16.33 7.47 11.22
C ASP A 120 -15.13 6.98 10.37
N GLY A 121 -13.99 6.75 11.03
CA GLY A 121 -12.78 6.23 10.37
C GLY A 121 -11.89 7.31 9.77
N GLU A 122 -12.19 8.58 9.98
CA GLU A 122 -11.30 9.67 9.60
C GLU A 122 -10.04 9.67 10.46
N ASN A 123 -8.89 9.87 9.83
CA ASN A 123 -7.61 9.96 10.49
C ASN A 123 -6.82 11.20 10.06
N GLU A 124 -5.88 11.61 10.90
CA GLU A 124 -4.89 12.62 10.62
C GLU A 124 -3.48 12.12 10.94
N TRP A 125 -2.48 12.66 10.26
CA TRP A 125 -1.07 12.51 10.60
C TRP A 125 -0.58 13.71 11.39
N VAL A 126 -0.13 13.47 12.61
CA VAL A 126 0.52 14.47 13.46
C VAL A 126 2.03 14.27 13.35
N PRO A 127 2.78 15.20 12.74
CA PRO A 127 4.24 15.11 12.71
C PRO A 127 4.80 15.29 14.12
N ASP A 128 5.66 14.37 14.52
CA ASP A 128 6.42 14.46 15.76
C ASP A 128 7.83 13.97 15.50
N ALA A 129 8.78 14.86 15.60
CA ALA A 129 10.16 14.58 15.26
C ALA A 129 10.85 13.60 16.22
N GLU A 130 10.45 13.52 17.49
CA GLU A 130 11.25 12.82 18.49
C GLU A 130 10.57 11.56 19.07
N ASN A 131 9.28 11.56 19.34
CA ASN A 131 8.61 10.53 20.16
C ASN A 131 7.36 9.90 19.55
N GLY A 132 6.98 10.22 18.32
CA GLY A 132 5.80 9.63 17.70
C GLY A 132 5.91 8.10 17.62
N PRO A 133 4.86 7.33 17.96
CA PRO A 133 4.88 5.88 17.96
C PRO A 133 4.92 5.28 16.55
N HIS A 134 4.61 6.08 15.54
CA HIS A 134 4.46 5.62 14.17
C HIS A 134 5.57 6.14 13.26
N LEU A 135 5.91 5.31 12.29
CA LEU A 135 6.81 5.61 11.20
C LEU A 135 6.02 5.59 9.88
N ARG A 136 6.19 6.59 9.05
CA ARG A 136 5.56 6.68 7.75
C ARG A 136 6.63 6.65 6.66
N VAL A 137 6.47 5.78 5.66
CA VAL A 137 7.39 5.74 4.53
C VAL A 137 7.08 6.86 3.53
N THR A 138 8.14 7.40 2.95
CA THR A 138 8.08 8.37 1.85
C THR A 138 9.02 7.93 0.73
N GLU A 139 8.88 8.55 -0.42
CA GLU A 139 9.66 8.18 -1.60
C GLU A 139 11.16 8.45 -1.38
N LYS A 140 11.97 7.42 -1.59
CA LYS A 140 13.43 7.49 -1.69
C LYS A 140 13.89 7.05 -3.07
N VAL A 141 13.34 5.94 -3.57
CA VAL A 141 13.47 5.53 -4.96
C VAL A 141 12.13 5.73 -5.67
N PRO A 142 12.11 5.94 -6.98
CA PRO A 142 10.86 6.12 -7.74
C PRO A 142 9.87 4.97 -7.49
N LYS A 143 8.59 5.26 -7.35
CA LYS A 143 7.53 4.27 -7.14
C LYS A 143 7.48 3.21 -8.24
N THR A 144 7.87 3.58 -9.46
CA THR A 144 8.03 2.64 -10.59
C THR A 144 9.14 1.60 -10.35
N ASP A 145 10.19 1.97 -9.63
CA ASP A 145 11.27 1.07 -9.28
C ASP A 145 10.85 0.14 -8.13
N VAL A 146 10.12 0.67 -7.15
CA VAL A 146 9.49 -0.16 -6.10
C VAL A 146 8.55 -1.19 -6.73
N ALA A 147 7.70 -0.78 -7.68
CA ALA A 147 6.80 -1.68 -8.40
C ALA A 147 7.57 -2.77 -9.15
N ARG A 148 8.66 -2.42 -9.83
CA ARG A 148 9.52 -3.38 -10.55
C ARG A 148 10.21 -4.38 -9.60
N ILE A 149 10.62 -3.93 -8.42
CA ILE A 149 11.17 -4.81 -7.38
C ILE A 149 10.12 -5.79 -6.88
N ILE A 150 8.90 -5.32 -6.61
CA ILE A 150 7.77 -6.16 -6.21
C ILE A 150 7.48 -7.20 -7.29
N ASP A 151 7.32 -6.79 -8.55
CA ASP A 151 7.09 -7.70 -9.68
C ASP A 151 8.19 -8.77 -9.79
N GLY A 152 9.45 -8.35 -9.69
CA GLY A 152 10.59 -9.27 -9.75
C GLY A 152 10.64 -10.26 -8.58
N LEU A 153 10.13 -9.91 -7.40
CA LEU A 153 10.00 -10.82 -6.26
C LEU A 153 8.85 -11.80 -6.45
N MET A 154 7.72 -11.33 -6.95
CA MET A 154 6.53 -12.14 -7.20
C MET A 154 6.73 -13.16 -8.32
N LEU A 155 7.62 -12.89 -9.26
CA LEU A 155 7.99 -13.81 -10.35
C LEU A 155 9.00 -14.89 -9.92
N ARG A 156 9.61 -14.77 -8.74
CA ARG A 156 10.57 -15.80 -8.29
C ARG A 156 9.86 -17.07 -7.88
N PRO A 157 10.32 -18.24 -8.39
CA PRO A 157 9.80 -19.50 -7.92
C PRO A 157 10.16 -19.71 -6.44
N PRO A 158 9.36 -20.47 -5.70
CA PRO A 158 9.71 -20.89 -4.34
C PRO A 158 11.07 -21.57 -4.31
N ARG A 159 11.87 -21.25 -3.30
CA ARG A 159 13.09 -22.06 -3.06
C ARG A 159 12.65 -23.44 -2.57
N ARG A 160 13.12 -24.47 -3.26
CA ARG A 160 12.95 -25.87 -2.82
C ARG A 160 13.89 -26.18 -1.66
#